data_a2831c36ccc2442868e6a305a2420353
#
_entry.id   a2831c36ccc2442868e6a305a2420353
#
_cell.length_a   1.000
_cell.length_b   1.000
_cell.length_c   1.000
_cell.angle_alpha   90.00
_cell.angle_beta   90.00
_cell.angle_gamma   90.00
#
_symmetry.space_group_name_H-M   'P 1'
#
loop_
_entity.id
_entity.type
_entity.pdbx_description
1 polymer ?
#
loop_
_entity_poly.entity_id
_entity_poly.type
_entity_poly.pdbx_seq_one_letter_code
_entity_poly.pdbx_strand_id
1 'polypeptide(L)'
;MTQQAPDPQAIHPEMQLLMSARKPAPAGQTLEQARAAWAAYSAALSQPHPANMQVHDRTIASGDIDVPVRIYRPEGPDGLRPCIIYMHGGGFMKGDLDSSDTNAWGYAQETGACVVSVDYRLAPEHPHPAAFDDCFGVLCWLAAEGGAMGIDTARIAVAGDSAGGSLAAALSLAARDRKGPSIVAQLLIFPCTGTDLRSPSYVEHANAPGLTTSGMEQYYKDYLAGCEDMDDPYARPDRATDFSNLPPAFVHPAEFDPLRDDGRVYASKIALAGGD
;
A
#
# COMPACT_ATOMS: atom_id res chain seq x y z
N MET A 1 6.27 -18.96 -26.53
CA MET A 1 7.21 -19.60 -25.59
C MET A 1 6.54 -19.54 -24.25
N THR A 2 6.11 -20.66 -23.70
CA THR A 2 5.56 -20.73 -22.34
C THR A 2 6.71 -20.45 -21.39
N GLN A 3 6.75 -19.26 -20.80
CA GLN A 3 7.71 -18.95 -19.74
C GLN A 3 7.39 -19.84 -18.54
N GLN A 4 8.39 -20.59 -18.15
CA GLN A 4 8.33 -21.48 -17.00
C GLN A 4 8.31 -20.60 -15.74
N ALA A 5 7.44 -20.94 -14.78
CA ALA A 5 7.48 -20.30 -13.47
C ALA A 5 8.92 -20.35 -12.90
N PRO A 6 9.36 -19.38 -12.11
CA PRO A 6 10.69 -19.41 -11.51
C PRO A 6 10.90 -20.73 -10.77
N ASP A 7 12.13 -21.25 -10.87
CA ASP A 7 12.50 -22.48 -10.17
C ASP A 7 12.13 -22.34 -8.70
N PRO A 8 11.31 -23.22 -8.12
CA PRO A 8 10.98 -23.15 -6.70
C PRO A 8 12.21 -23.14 -5.77
N GLN A 9 13.37 -23.62 -6.23
CA GLN A 9 14.64 -23.56 -5.52
C GLN A 9 15.28 -22.15 -5.53
N ALA A 10 14.86 -21.28 -6.43
CA ALA A 10 15.29 -19.88 -6.47
C ALA A 10 14.55 -19.00 -5.44
N ILE A 11 13.45 -19.50 -4.87
CA ILE A 11 12.69 -18.78 -3.84
C ILE A 11 13.38 -18.96 -2.50
N HIS A 12 13.70 -17.85 -1.83
CA HIS A 12 14.37 -17.88 -0.52
C HIS A 12 13.61 -18.78 0.46
N PRO A 13 14.29 -19.63 1.26
CA PRO A 13 13.65 -20.58 2.16
C PRO A 13 12.60 -19.96 3.11
N GLU A 14 12.83 -18.76 3.60
CA GLU A 14 11.89 -18.05 4.47
C GLU A 14 10.57 -17.71 3.75
N MET A 15 10.57 -17.58 2.45
CA MET A 15 9.36 -17.35 1.65
C MET A 15 8.52 -18.62 1.49
N GLN A 16 9.06 -19.79 1.81
CA GLN A 16 8.33 -21.07 1.68
C GLN A 16 7.08 -21.10 2.57
N LEU A 17 7.13 -20.47 3.74
CA LEU A 17 5.97 -20.34 4.62
C LEU A 17 4.83 -19.57 3.93
N LEU A 18 5.14 -18.43 3.35
CA LEU A 18 4.18 -17.59 2.62
C LEU A 18 3.58 -18.35 1.43
N MET A 19 4.44 -19.06 0.68
CA MET A 19 4.02 -19.87 -0.46
C MET A 19 3.09 -21.02 -0.05
N SER A 20 3.40 -21.70 1.08
CA SER A 20 2.59 -22.82 1.58
C SER A 20 1.25 -22.37 2.17
N ALA A 21 1.20 -21.20 2.78
CA ALA A 21 -0.02 -20.61 3.34
C ALA A 21 -1.01 -20.15 2.25
N ARG A 22 -0.49 -19.81 1.06
CA ARG A 22 -1.30 -19.31 -0.05
C ARG A 22 -1.87 -20.45 -0.88
N LYS A 23 -3.18 -20.66 -0.80
CA LYS A 23 -3.87 -21.65 -1.63
C LYS A 23 -4.12 -21.08 -3.04
N PRO A 24 -3.96 -21.90 -4.09
CA PRO A 24 -4.35 -21.51 -5.44
C PRO A 24 -5.83 -21.09 -5.50
N ALA A 25 -6.12 -20.00 -6.20
CA ALA A 25 -7.49 -19.58 -6.42
C ALA A 25 -8.23 -20.60 -7.32
N PRO A 26 -9.41 -21.09 -6.92
CA PRO A 26 -10.20 -21.97 -7.78
C PRO A 26 -10.72 -21.20 -9.01
N ALA A 27 -10.89 -21.90 -10.13
CA ALA A 27 -11.47 -21.30 -11.32
C ALA A 27 -12.90 -20.79 -11.02
N GLY A 28 -13.20 -19.56 -11.45
CA GLY A 28 -14.50 -18.95 -11.20
C GLY A 28 -14.73 -18.48 -9.76
N GLN A 29 -13.67 -18.27 -8.99
CA GLN A 29 -13.77 -17.71 -7.63
C GLN A 29 -14.50 -16.36 -7.66
N THR A 30 -15.50 -16.22 -6.78
CA THR A 30 -16.19 -14.94 -6.58
C THR A 30 -15.31 -13.97 -5.79
N LEU A 31 -15.62 -12.67 -5.85
CA LEU A 31 -14.91 -11.64 -5.05
C LEU A 31 -15.01 -11.93 -3.54
N GLU A 32 -16.18 -12.31 -3.05
CA GLU A 32 -16.38 -12.69 -1.65
C GLU A 32 -15.46 -13.85 -1.24
N GLN A 33 -15.38 -14.88 -2.07
CA GLN A 33 -14.47 -16.01 -1.84
C GLN A 33 -12.99 -15.58 -1.89
N ALA A 34 -12.65 -14.63 -2.77
CA ALA A 34 -11.29 -14.09 -2.85
C ALA A 34 -10.92 -13.28 -1.60
N ARG A 35 -11.85 -12.48 -1.07
CA ARG A 35 -11.70 -11.76 0.20
C ARG A 35 -11.58 -12.71 1.39
N ALA A 36 -12.42 -13.73 1.46
CA ALA A 36 -12.34 -14.75 2.51
C ALA A 36 -11.02 -15.54 2.47
N ALA A 37 -10.55 -15.88 1.27
CA ALA A 37 -9.24 -16.54 1.10
C ALA A 37 -8.07 -15.64 1.50
N TRP A 38 -8.14 -14.33 1.23
CA TRP A 38 -7.16 -13.35 1.66
C TRP A 38 -7.13 -13.22 3.18
N ALA A 39 -8.28 -13.07 3.82
CA ALA A 39 -8.41 -13.02 5.28
C ALA A 39 -7.83 -14.29 5.95
N ALA A 40 -8.16 -15.48 5.42
CA ALA A 40 -7.62 -16.75 5.92
C ALA A 40 -6.09 -16.87 5.74
N TYR A 41 -5.56 -16.39 4.61
CA TYR A 41 -4.11 -16.32 4.36
C TYR A 41 -3.42 -15.39 5.36
N SER A 42 -3.95 -14.17 5.54
CA SER A 42 -3.40 -13.19 6.46
C SER A 42 -3.46 -13.67 7.92
N ALA A 43 -4.58 -14.26 8.33
CA ALA A 43 -4.73 -14.83 9.66
C ALA A 43 -3.73 -15.97 9.96
N ALA A 44 -3.39 -16.79 8.95
CA ALA A 44 -2.39 -17.86 9.10
C ALA A 44 -0.96 -17.34 9.31
N LEU A 45 -0.70 -16.09 8.94
CA LEU A 45 0.61 -15.41 9.05
C LEU A 45 0.63 -14.37 10.18
N SER A 46 -0.53 -14.06 10.75
CA SER A 46 -0.67 -13.06 11.80
C SER A 46 0.15 -13.44 13.04
N GLN A 47 0.75 -12.41 13.63
CA GLN A 47 1.49 -12.51 14.88
C GLN A 47 0.79 -11.68 15.95
N PRO A 48 0.83 -12.11 17.23
CA PRO A 48 0.23 -11.34 18.32
C PRO A 48 0.95 -10.00 18.50
N HIS A 49 0.23 -8.99 18.93
CA HIS A 49 0.82 -7.70 19.29
C HIS A 49 1.86 -7.87 20.38
N PRO A 50 3.00 -7.15 20.29
CA PRO A 50 3.92 -7.04 21.40
C PRO A 50 3.23 -6.50 22.65
N ALA A 51 3.61 -6.99 23.83
CA ALA A 51 2.98 -6.58 25.09
C ALA A 51 3.11 -5.08 25.39
N ASN A 52 4.08 -4.41 24.76
CA ASN A 52 4.34 -2.98 24.87
C ASN A 52 3.68 -2.15 23.74
N MET A 53 2.71 -2.70 23.02
CA MET A 53 1.99 -2.03 21.94
C MET A 53 0.57 -1.66 22.40
N GLN A 54 0.27 -0.36 22.36
CA GLN A 54 -1.11 0.13 22.51
C GLN A 54 -1.77 0.14 21.13
N VAL A 55 -2.96 -0.45 21.04
CA VAL A 55 -3.73 -0.54 19.79
C VAL A 55 -5.12 0.00 20.02
N HIS A 56 -5.57 0.90 19.16
CA HIS A 56 -6.85 1.57 19.25
C HIS A 56 -7.51 1.70 17.90
N ASP A 57 -8.71 1.18 17.75
CA ASP A 57 -9.54 1.42 16.58
C ASP A 57 -10.27 2.76 16.73
N ARG A 58 -10.35 3.49 15.64
CA ARG A 58 -10.98 4.81 15.57
C ARG A 58 -11.60 5.02 14.20
N THR A 59 -12.62 5.87 14.14
CA THR A 59 -13.18 6.39 12.89
C THR A 59 -12.76 7.85 12.73
N ILE A 60 -12.30 8.20 11.54
CA ILE A 60 -11.89 9.55 11.17
C ILE A 60 -12.91 10.10 10.18
N ALA A 61 -13.51 11.24 10.53
CA ALA A 61 -14.39 11.95 9.61
C ALA A 61 -13.56 12.63 8.51
N SER A 62 -13.84 12.30 7.26
CA SER A 62 -13.24 12.89 6.05
C SER A 62 -14.35 13.40 5.15
N GLY A 63 -14.71 14.68 5.29
CA GLY A 63 -15.90 15.23 4.63
C GLY A 63 -17.16 14.51 5.11
N ASP A 64 -17.92 13.95 4.17
CA ASP A 64 -19.16 13.19 4.46
C ASP A 64 -18.90 11.68 4.66
N ILE A 65 -17.64 11.26 4.79
CA ILE A 65 -17.24 9.86 4.88
C ILE A 65 -16.55 9.60 6.20
N ASP A 66 -16.90 8.50 6.84
CA ASP A 66 -16.25 7.97 8.02
C ASP A 66 -15.24 6.90 7.61
N VAL A 67 -13.95 7.14 7.82
CA VAL A 67 -12.86 6.22 7.48
C VAL A 67 -12.37 5.51 8.74
N PRO A 68 -12.54 4.18 8.85
CA PRO A 68 -11.98 3.42 9.96
C PRO A 68 -10.46 3.38 9.89
N VAL A 69 -9.81 3.49 11.04
CA VAL A 69 -8.35 3.36 11.17
C VAL A 69 -8.00 2.59 12.43
N ARG A 70 -6.86 1.91 12.42
CA ARG A 70 -6.24 1.33 13.61
C ARG A 70 -4.93 2.02 13.91
N ILE A 71 -4.77 2.50 15.14
CA ILE A 71 -3.62 3.26 15.60
C ILE A 71 -2.77 2.36 16.50
N TYR A 72 -1.51 2.21 16.14
CA TYR A 72 -0.50 1.47 16.91
C TYR A 72 0.47 2.45 17.51
N ARG A 73 0.63 2.37 18.84
CA ARG A 73 1.56 3.20 19.59
C ARG A 73 2.44 2.32 20.48
N PRO A 74 3.72 2.14 20.13
CA PRO A 74 4.62 1.38 21.00
C PRO A 74 4.87 2.16 22.30
N GLU A 75 5.12 1.46 23.40
CA GLU A 75 5.59 2.12 24.63
C GLU A 75 6.93 2.81 24.38
N GLY A 76 7.20 3.86 25.14
CA GLY A 76 8.45 4.60 25.05
C GLY A 76 8.31 5.99 25.67
N PRO A 77 9.33 6.87 25.50
CA PRO A 77 9.36 8.15 26.16
C PRO A 77 8.11 8.99 25.86
N ASP A 78 7.72 9.80 26.85
CA ASP A 78 6.63 10.77 26.69
C ASP A 78 6.96 11.81 25.61
N GLY A 79 5.91 12.35 24.99
CA GLY A 79 6.02 13.41 24.00
C GLY A 79 5.43 13.06 22.63
N LEU A 80 5.63 13.97 21.68
CA LEU A 80 5.17 13.82 20.32
C LEU A 80 6.03 12.79 19.57
N ARG A 81 5.38 11.90 18.82
CA ARG A 81 6.04 10.87 18.01
C ARG A 81 5.80 11.07 16.52
N PRO A 82 6.78 10.71 15.67
CA PRO A 82 6.54 10.61 14.25
C PRO A 82 5.35 9.70 13.97
N CYS A 83 4.73 9.86 12.82
CA CYS A 83 3.61 9.04 12.40
C CYS A 83 3.89 8.42 11.04
N ILE A 84 3.48 7.17 10.84
CA ILE A 84 3.42 6.51 9.55
C ILE A 84 1.94 6.26 9.24
N ILE A 85 1.44 6.80 8.14
CA ILE A 85 0.15 6.38 7.59
C ILE A 85 0.43 5.16 6.72
N TYR A 86 -0.19 4.04 7.07
CA TYR A 86 0.02 2.78 6.38
C TYR A 86 -1.24 2.37 5.61
N MET A 87 -1.05 2.07 4.34
CA MET A 87 -2.05 1.55 3.41
C MET A 87 -1.70 0.11 3.04
N HIS A 88 -2.63 -0.81 3.26
CA HIS A 88 -2.43 -2.23 2.99
C HIS A 88 -2.48 -2.58 1.49
N GLY A 89 -1.89 -3.71 1.14
CA GLY A 89 -2.03 -4.32 -0.17
C GLY A 89 -3.35 -5.09 -0.34
N GLY A 90 -3.56 -5.61 -1.54
CA GLY A 90 -4.75 -6.41 -1.84
C GLY A 90 -5.41 -6.05 -3.18
N GLY A 91 -4.69 -5.37 -4.08
CA GLY A 91 -5.14 -5.01 -5.42
C GLY A 91 -6.32 -4.04 -5.40
N PHE A 92 -6.44 -3.20 -4.39
CA PHE A 92 -7.55 -2.27 -4.13
C PHE A 92 -8.91 -2.96 -3.90
N MET A 93 -8.96 -4.30 -3.87
CA MET A 93 -10.19 -5.10 -3.83
C MET A 93 -10.32 -5.97 -2.58
N LYS A 94 -9.23 -6.17 -1.85
CA LYS A 94 -9.10 -7.02 -0.67
C LYS A 94 -8.26 -6.34 0.38
N GLY A 95 -8.34 -6.85 1.59
CA GLY A 95 -7.62 -6.32 2.74
C GLY A 95 -8.54 -5.53 3.66
N ASP A 96 -8.10 -5.40 4.89
CA ASP A 96 -8.71 -4.69 5.99
C ASP A 96 -7.66 -4.47 7.10
N LEU A 97 -8.06 -3.88 8.21
CA LEU A 97 -7.17 -3.65 9.35
C LEU A 97 -6.59 -4.94 9.92
N ASP A 98 -7.37 -6.03 9.95
CA ASP A 98 -6.94 -7.31 10.54
C ASP A 98 -5.94 -8.04 9.63
N SER A 99 -6.17 -8.01 8.32
CA SER A 99 -5.27 -8.67 7.35
C SER A 99 -3.91 -8.01 7.23
N SER A 100 -3.78 -6.76 7.64
CA SER A 100 -2.55 -5.97 7.60
C SER A 100 -1.94 -5.68 8.98
N ASP A 101 -2.56 -6.19 10.02
CA ASP A 101 -2.25 -5.90 11.42
C ASP A 101 -0.77 -6.11 11.76
N THR A 102 -0.22 -7.28 11.40
CA THR A 102 1.19 -7.62 11.67
C THR A 102 2.17 -6.66 11.00
N ASN A 103 1.90 -6.23 9.77
CA ASN A 103 2.75 -5.27 9.07
C ASN A 103 2.71 -3.90 9.77
N ALA A 104 1.49 -3.44 10.13
CA ALA A 104 1.29 -2.13 10.72
C ALA A 104 1.97 -2.02 12.10
N TRP A 105 1.73 -2.98 13.02
CA TRP A 105 2.41 -2.94 14.31
C TRP A 105 3.91 -3.21 14.21
N GLY A 106 4.34 -3.99 13.20
CA GLY A 106 5.75 -4.21 12.89
C GLY A 106 6.48 -2.91 12.60
N TYR A 107 5.92 -2.06 11.75
CA TYR A 107 6.47 -0.72 11.49
C TYR A 107 6.52 0.13 12.77
N ALA A 108 5.47 0.10 13.61
CA ALA A 108 5.46 0.83 14.86
C ALA A 108 6.56 0.35 15.81
N GLN A 109 6.71 -0.97 15.95
CA GLN A 109 7.70 -1.60 16.84
C GLN A 109 9.13 -1.28 16.42
N GLU A 110 9.45 -1.37 15.13
CA GLU A 110 10.80 -1.20 14.60
C GLU A 110 11.23 0.27 14.55
N THR A 111 10.28 1.18 14.32
CA THR A 111 10.60 2.61 14.16
C THR A 111 10.38 3.44 15.43
N GLY A 112 9.58 2.96 16.37
CA GLY A 112 9.11 3.74 17.51
C GLY A 112 8.07 4.82 17.15
N ALA A 113 7.68 4.92 15.89
CA ALA A 113 6.63 5.84 15.43
C ALA A 113 5.23 5.34 15.81
N CYS A 114 4.26 6.24 15.85
CA CYS A 114 2.86 5.85 15.75
C CYS A 114 2.58 5.37 14.33
N VAL A 115 1.79 4.29 14.17
CA VAL A 115 1.31 3.88 12.85
C VAL A 115 -0.21 4.00 12.82
N VAL A 116 -0.72 4.60 11.76
CA VAL A 116 -2.16 4.71 11.48
C VAL A 116 -2.45 3.89 10.24
N SER A 117 -2.98 2.69 10.43
CA SER A 117 -3.43 1.80 9.35
C SER A 117 -4.82 2.22 8.90
N VAL A 118 -5.01 2.36 7.60
CA VAL A 118 -6.24 2.89 7.00
C VAL A 118 -7.06 1.76 6.40
N ASP A 119 -8.32 1.64 6.80
CA ASP A 119 -9.30 0.74 6.20
C ASP A 119 -10.05 1.48 5.08
N TYR A 120 -9.35 1.68 3.99
CA TYR A 120 -9.88 2.43 2.85
C TYR A 120 -10.92 1.63 2.06
N ARG A 121 -11.88 2.31 1.45
CA ARG A 121 -12.94 1.70 0.64
C ARG A 121 -12.37 0.95 -0.56
N LEU A 122 -12.94 -0.23 -0.82
CA LEU A 122 -12.44 -1.18 -1.81
C LEU A 122 -13.27 -1.15 -3.11
N ALA A 123 -12.58 -1.35 -4.24
CA ALA A 123 -13.19 -1.68 -5.50
C ALA A 123 -13.69 -3.15 -5.49
N PRO A 124 -14.64 -3.52 -6.35
CA PRO A 124 -15.32 -2.70 -7.35
C PRO A 124 -16.49 -1.89 -6.78
N GLU A 125 -16.86 -2.07 -5.50
CA GLU A 125 -17.98 -1.33 -4.89
C GLU A 125 -17.69 0.17 -4.84
N HIS A 126 -16.41 0.53 -4.63
CA HIS A 126 -15.92 1.88 -4.56
C HIS A 126 -14.63 2.02 -5.39
N PRO A 127 -14.75 2.19 -6.72
CA PRO A 127 -13.59 2.36 -7.59
C PRO A 127 -12.86 3.68 -7.30
N HIS A 128 -11.73 3.90 -7.98
CA HIS A 128 -11.04 5.19 -7.91
C HIS A 128 -12.02 6.35 -8.19
N PRO A 129 -11.97 7.45 -7.37
CA PRO A 129 -10.91 7.81 -6.42
C PRO A 129 -11.18 7.43 -4.94
N ALA A 130 -12.16 6.57 -4.64
CA ALA A 130 -12.63 6.36 -3.27
C ALA A 130 -11.51 6.01 -2.25
N ALA A 131 -10.68 5.01 -2.56
CA ALA A 131 -9.56 4.62 -1.70
C ALA A 131 -8.54 5.75 -1.51
N PHE A 132 -8.25 6.50 -2.58
CA PHE A 132 -7.36 7.65 -2.53
C PHE A 132 -7.94 8.77 -1.65
N ASP A 133 -9.21 9.10 -1.81
CA ASP A 133 -9.88 10.15 -1.05
C ASP A 133 -9.92 9.82 0.45
N ASP A 134 -10.17 8.57 0.81
CA ASP A 134 -10.14 8.11 2.20
C ASP A 134 -8.74 8.31 2.82
N CYS A 135 -7.70 7.84 2.13
CA CYS A 135 -6.32 7.95 2.60
C CYS A 135 -5.85 9.41 2.66
N PHE A 136 -6.21 10.24 1.68
CA PHE A 136 -5.88 11.67 1.68
C PHE A 136 -6.62 12.43 2.79
N GLY A 137 -7.88 12.06 3.05
CA GLY A 137 -8.66 12.59 4.16
C GLY A 137 -8.03 12.27 5.52
N VAL A 138 -7.57 11.03 5.71
CA VAL A 138 -6.82 10.62 6.92
C VAL A 138 -5.53 11.43 7.08
N LEU A 139 -4.77 11.64 6.00
CA LEU A 139 -3.56 12.49 6.02
C LEU A 139 -3.90 13.92 6.45
N CYS A 140 -4.92 14.53 5.87
CA CYS A 140 -5.34 15.89 6.23
C CYS A 140 -5.80 15.99 7.68
N TRP A 141 -6.57 15.02 8.15
CA TRP A 141 -7.04 14.96 9.52
C TRP A 141 -5.88 14.80 10.51
N LEU A 142 -4.92 13.91 10.23
CA LEU A 142 -3.74 13.72 11.08
C LEU A 142 -2.89 14.99 11.17
N ALA A 143 -2.73 15.71 10.08
CA ALA A 143 -1.99 16.97 10.08
C ALA A 143 -2.66 18.05 10.94
N ALA A 144 -4.00 18.07 10.98
CA ALA A 144 -4.77 19.04 11.76
C ALA A 144 -4.93 18.65 13.23
N GLU A 145 -5.26 17.37 13.51
CA GLU A 145 -5.74 16.91 14.81
C GLU A 145 -4.78 15.93 15.51
N GLY A 146 -3.77 15.41 14.81
CA GLY A 146 -2.86 14.37 15.32
C GLY A 146 -2.10 14.78 16.57
N GLY A 147 -1.83 16.08 16.74
CA GLY A 147 -1.16 16.62 17.92
C GLY A 147 -1.86 16.27 19.24
N ALA A 148 -3.18 16.28 19.26
CA ALA A 148 -3.99 15.88 20.42
C ALA A 148 -3.82 14.39 20.81
N MET A 149 -3.34 13.56 19.88
CA MET A 149 -3.04 12.14 20.10
C MET A 149 -1.55 11.89 20.38
N GLY A 150 -0.75 12.93 20.58
CA GLY A 150 0.69 12.80 20.78
C GLY A 150 1.46 12.46 19.50
N ILE A 151 0.91 12.79 18.32
CA ILE A 151 1.58 12.66 17.02
C ILE A 151 2.27 13.98 16.68
N ASP A 152 3.51 13.89 16.22
CA ASP A 152 4.23 15.02 15.64
C ASP A 152 3.79 15.21 14.19
N THR A 153 2.89 16.15 13.99
CA THR A 153 2.28 16.43 12.68
C THR A 153 3.27 17.02 11.66
N ALA A 154 4.46 17.43 12.10
CA ALA A 154 5.55 17.82 11.22
C ALA A 154 6.39 16.63 10.72
N ARG A 155 6.18 15.42 11.26
CA ARG A 155 6.93 14.21 10.91
C ARG A 155 5.98 13.08 10.55
N ILE A 156 5.18 13.26 9.48
CA ILE A 156 4.30 12.25 8.92
C ILE A 156 4.98 11.63 7.71
N ALA A 157 5.15 10.31 7.71
CA ALA A 157 5.54 9.51 6.56
C ALA A 157 4.34 8.71 6.04
N VAL A 158 4.41 8.28 4.79
CA VAL A 158 3.44 7.37 4.20
C VAL A 158 4.11 6.06 3.84
N ALA A 159 3.41 4.95 4.03
CA ALA A 159 3.92 3.62 3.72
C ALA A 159 2.81 2.74 3.17
N GLY A 160 3.17 1.79 2.32
CA GLY A 160 2.23 0.78 1.87
C GLY A 160 2.88 -0.28 0.98
N ASP A 161 2.19 -1.39 0.86
CA ASP A 161 2.61 -2.52 0.03
C ASP A 161 1.64 -2.72 -1.15
N SER A 162 2.17 -3.03 -2.33
CA SER A 162 1.39 -3.31 -3.54
C SER A 162 0.44 -2.14 -3.87
N ALA A 163 -0.89 -2.36 -3.87
CA ALA A 163 -1.91 -1.32 -4.01
C ALA A 163 -1.76 -0.19 -2.98
N GLY A 164 -1.42 -0.53 -1.73
CA GLY A 164 -1.13 0.47 -0.69
C GLY A 164 0.12 1.29 -0.98
N GLY A 165 1.14 0.69 -1.61
CA GLY A 165 2.32 1.39 -2.10
C GLY A 165 1.98 2.40 -3.20
N SER A 166 1.02 2.06 -4.08
CA SER A 166 0.47 2.99 -5.06
C SER A 166 -0.26 4.17 -4.39
N LEU A 167 -1.10 3.88 -3.39
CA LEU A 167 -1.77 4.94 -2.62
C LEU A 167 -0.78 5.85 -1.88
N ALA A 168 0.31 5.30 -1.31
CA ALA A 168 1.36 6.10 -0.66
C ALA A 168 2.07 7.03 -1.64
N ALA A 169 2.37 6.54 -2.85
CA ALA A 169 2.93 7.36 -3.93
C ALA A 169 1.95 8.45 -4.38
N ALA A 170 0.67 8.11 -4.55
CA ALA A 170 -0.40 9.04 -4.90
C ALA A 170 -0.59 10.13 -3.85
N LEU A 171 -0.55 9.78 -2.55
CA LEU A 171 -0.61 10.75 -1.46
C LEU A 171 0.56 11.72 -1.50
N SER A 172 1.77 11.24 -1.80
CA SER A 172 2.97 12.08 -1.92
C SER A 172 2.86 13.08 -3.06
N LEU A 173 2.34 12.66 -4.22
CA LEU A 173 2.03 13.53 -5.36
C LEU A 173 0.97 14.57 -4.98
N ALA A 174 -0.16 14.13 -4.42
CA ALA A 174 -1.27 15.00 -4.09
C ALA A 174 -0.93 16.01 -2.98
N ALA A 175 -0.16 15.61 -1.97
CA ALA A 175 0.29 16.51 -0.91
C ALA A 175 1.13 17.67 -1.48
N ARG A 176 2.03 17.38 -2.42
CA ARG A 176 2.79 18.41 -3.14
C ARG A 176 1.90 19.27 -4.03
N ASP A 177 1.11 18.64 -4.90
CA ASP A 177 0.34 19.33 -5.94
C ASP A 177 -0.76 20.24 -5.36
N ARG A 178 -1.40 19.76 -4.30
CA ARG A 178 -2.48 20.48 -3.61
C ARG A 178 -1.96 21.41 -2.52
N LYS A 179 -0.63 21.50 -2.31
CA LYS A 179 0.00 22.23 -1.19
C LYS A 179 -0.62 21.82 0.15
N GLY A 180 -0.83 20.52 0.29
CA GLY A 180 -1.43 19.88 1.44
C GLY A 180 -0.44 19.63 2.57
N PRO A 181 -0.74 18.68 3.48
CA PRO A 181 0.14 18.34 4.59
C PRO A 181 1.52 17.88 4.13
N SER A 182 2.56 18.27 4.89
CA SER A 182 3.93 17.83 4.60
C SER A 182 4.10 16.34 4.88
N ILE A 183 4.70 15.62 3.94
CA ILE A 183 5.13 14.23 4.08
C ILE A 183 6.66 14.22 4.11
N VAL A 184 7.26 13.59 5.13
CA VAL A 184 8.72 13.58 5.31
C VAL A 184 9.42 12.41 4.62
N ALA A 185 8.69 11.33 4.31
CA ALA A 185 9.22 10.18 3.58
C ALA A 185 8.08 9.33 3.01
N GLN A 186 8.36 8.56 1.96
CA GLN A 186 7.47 7.55 1.41
C GLN A 186 8.18 6.18 1.34
N LEU A 187 7.53 5.15 1.89
CA LEU A 187 8.00 3.77 1.87
C LEU A 187 7.07 2.93 0.99
N LEU A 188 7.58 2.50 -0.15
CA LEU A 188 6.82 1.84 -1.20
C LEU A 188 7.32 0.40 -1.37
N ILE A 189 6.57 -0.56 -0.84
CA ILE A 189 6.95 -1.98 -0.87
C ILE A 189 6.25 -2.63 -2.07
N PHE A 190 7.04 -3.11 -3.04
CA PHE A 190 6.57 -3.66 -4.32
C PHE A 190 5.32 -2.95 -4.87
N PRO A 191 5.37 -1.61 -5.03
CA PRO A 191 4.20 -0.80 -5.38
C PRO A 191 3.71 -1.11 -6.80
N CYS A 192 2.39 -1.00 -7.04
CA CYS A 192 1.81 -1.05 -8.38
C CYS A 192 1.52 0.39 -8.89
N THR A 193 2.55 1.06 -9.41
CA THR A 193 2.45 2.49 -9.76
C THR A 193 1.78 2.79 -11.09
N GLY A 194 1.33 1.76 -11.81
CA GLY A 194 0.56 1.93 -13.05
C GLY A 194 1.38 1.88 -14.33
N THR A 195 2.55 1.26 -14.29
CA THR A 195 3.40 1.00 -15.46
C THR A 195 2.65 0.19 -16.54
N ASP A 196 3.15 0.22 -17.76
CA ASP A 196 2.59 -0.56 -18.86
C ASP A 196 2.67 -2.07 -18.54
N LEU A 197 1.52 -2.75 -18.54
CA LEU A 197 1.43 -4.20 -18.31
C LEU A 197 2.21 -5.06 -19.34
N ARG A 198 2.83 -4.43 -20.33
CA ARG A 198 3.75 -5.05 -21.29
C ARG A 198 5.22 -4.81 -20.93
N SER A 199 5.51 -4.16 -19.80
CA SER A 199 6.90 -3.97 -19.35
C SER A 199 7.59 -5.32 -19.10
N PRO A 200 8.93 -5.38 -19.12
CA PRO A 200 9.67 -6.65 -19.04
C PRO A 200 9.25 -7.52 -17.85
N SER A 201 9.05 -6.95 -16.66
CA SER A 201 8.68 -7.75 -15.49
C SER A 201 7.29 -8.38 -15.59
N TYR A 202 6.31 -7.69 -16.22
CA TYR A 202 4.99 -8.26 -16.46
C TYR A 202 5.01 -9.41 -17.47
N VAL A 203 5.93 -9.39 -18.42
CA VAL A 203 6.13 -10.48 -19.37
C VAL A 203 6.93 -11.62 -18.74
N GLU A 204 8.02 -11.31 -18.06
CA GLU A 204 8.95 -12.26 -17.45
C GLU A 204 8.28 -13.04 -16.30
N HIS A 205 7.49 -12.35 -15.48
CA HIS A 205 6.83 -12.91 -14.31
C HIS A 205 5.31 -13.05 -14.47
N ALA A 206 4.83 -13.22 -15.72
CA ALA A 206 3.40 -13.25 -16.02
C ALA A 206 2.61 -14.27 -15.19
N ASN A 207 3.25 -15.36 -14.77
CA ASN A 207 2.66 -16.43 -13.98
C ASN A 207 3.37 -16.62 -12.63
N ALA A 208 3.88 -15.53 -12.03
CA ALA A 208 4.55 -15.63 -10.76
C ALA A 208 3.60 -16.14 -9.65
N PRO A 209 4.13 -16.91 -8.69
CA PRO A 209 3.34 -17.35 -7.55
C PRO A 209 2.85 -16.13 -6.76
N GLY A 210 1.56 -16.01 -6.60
CA GLY A 210 1.02 -14.94 -5.77
C GLY A 210 0.43 -13.77 -6.53
N LEU A 211 0.99 -13.37 -7.66
CA LEU A 211 0.46 -12.33 -8.53
C LEU A 211 0.74 -12.69 -9.98
N THR A 212 -0.27 -12.58 -10.83
CA THR A 212 -0.12 -12.79 -12.27
C THR A 212 -0.41 -11.50 -13.03
N THR A 213 0.12 -11.37 -14.23
CA THR A 213 -0.18 -10.21 -15.09
C THR A 213 -1.68 -10.13 -15.40
N SER A 214 -2.35 -11.25 -15.65
CA SER A 214 -3.81 -11.27 -15.86
C SER A 214 -4.59 -10.87 -14.60
N GLY A 215 -4.05 -11.16 -13.41
CA GLY A 215 -4.60 -10.69 -12.15
C GLY A 215 -4.49 -9.16 -12.03
N MET A 216 -3.36 -8.58 -12.45
CA MET A 216 -3.19 -7.13 -12.47
C MET A 216 -4.12 -6.43 -13.47
N GLU A 217 -4.32 -7.04 -14.66
CA GLU A 217 -5.30 -6.52 -15.63
C GLU A 217 -6.70 -6.44 -15.01
N GLN A 218 -7.11 -7.49 -14.27
CA GLN A 218 -8.41 -7.50 -13.59
C GLN A 218 -8.47 -6.46 -12.47
N TYR A 219 -7.41 -6.31 -11.65
CA TYR A 219 -7.37 -5.30 -10.58
C TYR A 219 -7.49 -3.88 -11.13
N TYR A 220 -6.75 -3.54 -12.18
CA TYR A 220 -6.87 -2.22 -12.79
C TYR A 220 -8.25 -2.00 -13.44
N LYS A 221 -8.81 -3.02 -14.08
CA LYS A 221 -10.15 -2.92 -14.66
C LYS A 221 -11.21 -2.58 -13.61
N ASP A 222 -11.15 -3.22 -12.44
CA ASP A 222 -12.13 -3.00 -11.37
C ASP A 222 -11.84 -1.71 -10.60
N TYR A 223 -10.57 -1.39 -10.35
CA TYR A 223 -10.15 -0.18 -9.65
C TYR A 223 -10.45 1.09 -10.44
N LEU A 224 -10.24 1.07 -11.76
CA LEU A 224 -10.46 2.22 -12.65
C LEU A 224 -11.86 2.21 -13.31
N ALA A 225 -12.77 1.37 -12.84
CA ALA A 225 -14.11 1.30 -13.39
C ALA A 225 -14.84 2.65 -13.26
N GLY A 226 -15.23 3.23 -14.41
CA GLY A 226 -15.87 4.56 -14.45
C GLY A 226 -14.92 5.75 -14.31
N CYS A 227 -13.61 5.53 -14.26
CA CYS A 227 -12.62 6.60 -14.27
C CYS A 227 -12.60 7.25 -15.67
N GLU A 228 -12.79 8.57 -15.72
CA GLU A 228 -12.77 9.33 -16.99
C GLU A 228 -11.33 9.55 -17.48
N ASP A 229 -10.39 9.75 -16.57
CA ASP A 229 -8.97 9.91 -16.86
C ASP A 229 -8.19 8.65 -16.48
N MET A 230 -7.86 7.84 -17.46
CA MET A 230 -7.06 6.63 -17.28
C MET A 230 -5.59 6.90 -16.95
N ASP A 231 -5.12 8.13 -17.10
CA ASP A 231 -3.77 8.59 -16.78
C ASP A 231 -3.74 9.49 -15.53
N ASP A 232 -4.82 9.50 -14.73
CA ASP A 232 -4.84 10.20 -13.44
C ASP A 232 -3.66 9.76 -12.56
N PRO A 233 -2.74 10.69 -12.20
CA PRO A 233 -1.57 10.36 -11.39
C PRO A 233 -1.91 9.93 -9.96
N TYR A 234 -3.12 10.16 -9.49
CA TYR A 234 -3.56 9.69 -8.18
C TYR A 234 -4.13 8.26 -8.23
N ALA A 235 -4.47 7.78 -9.43
CA ALA A 235 -4.79 6.37 -9.67
C ALA A 235 -3.56 5.56 -10.11
N ARG A 236 -2.68 6.18 -10.88
CA ARG A 236 -1.50 5.59 -11.53
C ARG A 236 -0.30 6.53 -11.37
N PRO A 237 0.40 6.49 -10.22
CA PRO A 237 1.44 7.46 -9.87
C PRO A 237 2.56 7.61 -10.91
N ASP A 238 2.86 6.58 -11.70
CA ASP A 238 3.85 6.67 -12.77
C ASP A 238 3.41 7.57 -13.96
N ARG A 239 2.14 7.96 -14.03
CA ARG A 239 1.59 8.87 -15.04
C ARG A 239 1.78 10.33 -14.71
N ALA A 240 2.26 10.65 -13.51
CA ALA A 240 2.62 12.03 -13.17
C ALA A 240 3.63 12.59 -14.20
N THR A 241 3.46 13.85 -14.54
CA THR A 241 4.35 14.57 -15.48
C THR A 241 5.47 15.30 -14.77
N ASP A 242 5.36 15.49 -13.45
CA ASP A 242 6.37 16.13 -12.60
C ASP A 242 6.62 15.27 -11.36
N PHE A 243 7.88 14.91 -11.12
CA PHE A 243 8.36 14.15 -9.97
C PHE A 243 9.26 14.98 -9.06
N SER A 244 9.39 16.28 -9.31
CA SER A 244 10.18 17.18 -8.47
C SER A 244 9.52 17.42 -7.11
N ASN A 245 10.35 17.74 -6.11
CA ASN A 245 9.89 18.09 -4.76
C ASN A 245 9.00 17.05 -4.07
N LEU A 246 9.11 15.79 -4.45
CA LEU A 246 8.51 14.69 -3.71
C LEU A 246 9.32 14.38 -2.45
N PRO A 247 8.69 13.83 -1.40
CA PRO A 247 9.44 13.39 -0.22
C PRO A 247 10.43 12.29 -0.59
N PRO A 248 11.56 12.15 0.14
CA PRO A 248 12.49 11.04 -0.03
C PRO A 248 11.75 9.71 -0.10
N ALA A 249 12.14 8.84 -1.05
CA ALA A 249 11.45 7.60 -1.34
C ALA A 249 12.32 6.38 -1.09
N PHE A 250 11.85 5.47 -0.24
CA PHE A 250 12.39 4.13 -0.18
C PHE A 250 11.49 3.19 -0.98
N VAL A 251 11.98 2.72 -2.12
CA VAL A 251 11.22 1.82 -3.01
C VAL A 251 11.86 0.44 -2.98
N HIS A 252 11.10 -0.57 -2.53
CA HIS A 252 11.55 -1.95 -2.40
C HIS A 252 10.82 -2.86 -3.38
N PRO A 253 11.34 -3.09 -4.60
CA PRO A 253 10.77 -4.05 -5.55
C PRO A 253 11.12 -5.49 -5.15
N ALA A 254 10.27 -6.45 -5.49
CA ALA A 254 10.57 -7.86 -5.37
C ALA A 254 11.12 -8.41 -6.69
N GLU A 255 12.07 -9.34 -6.64
CA GLU A 255 12.79 -9.85 -7.82
C GLU A 255 11.87 -10.62 -8.77
N PHE A 256 11.06 -11.54 -8.25
CA PHE A 256 10.20 -12.43 -9.02
C PHE A 256 8.74 -11.94 -9.08
N ASP A 257 8.56 -10.63 -9.30
CA ASP A 257 7.27 -9.97 -9.23
C ASP A 257 6.94 -9.25 -10.54
N PRO A 258 5.74 -9.39 -11.10
CA PRO A 258 5.28 -8.55 -12.19
C PRO A 258 5.45 -7.05 -11.92
N LEU A 259 5.30 -6.61 -10.66
CA LEU A 259 5.42 -5.20 -10.22
C LEU A 259 6.86 -4.72 -10.09
N ARG A 260 7.87 -5.58 -10.32
CA ARG A 260 9.28 -5.21 -10.15
C ARG A 260 9.65 -3.92 -10.89
N ASP A 261 9.21 -3.80 -12.12
CA ASP A 261 9.56 -2.65 -12.96
C ASP A 261 8.69 -1.42 -12.63
N ASP A 262 7.50 -1.57 -12.04
CA ASP A 262 6.70 -0.46 -11.52
C ASP A 262 7.51 0.34 -10.49
N GLY A 263 8.04 -0.33 -9.47
CA GLY A 263 8.87 0.33 -8.46
C GLY A 263 10.15 0.94 -9.05
N ARG A 264 10.83 0.24 -9.96
CA ARG A 264 12.06 0.73 -10.60
C ARG A 264 11.82 1.97 -11.45
N VAL A 265 10.74 1.98 -12.23
CA VAL A 265 10.36 3.11 -13.09
C VAL A 265 10.02 4.33 -12.22
N TYR A 266 9.21 4.15 -11.19
CA TYR A 266 8.83 5.23 -10.29
C TYR A 266 10.04 5.84 -9.57
N ALA A 267 10.92 5.00 -8.98
CA ALA A 267 12.15 5.45 -8.34
C ALA A 267 13.07 6.20 -9.32
N SER A 268 13.21 5.69 -10.56
CA SER A 268 14.03 6.33 -11.59
C SER A 268 13.49 7.72 -11.95
N LYS A 269 12.17 7.91 -12.01
CA LYS A 269 11.55 9.21 -12.30
C LYS A 269 11.81 10.22 -11.19
N ILE A 270 11.73 9.79 -9.91
CA ILE A 270 12.09 10.63 -8.77
C ILE A 270 13.56 11.05 -8.86
N ALA A 271 14.47 10.10 -9.04
CA ALA A 271 15.90 10.38 -9.12
C ALA A 271 16.26 11.32 -10.28
N LEU A 272 15.65 11.12 -11.46
CA LEU A 272 15.84 12.01 -12.63
C LEU A 272 15.31 13.42 -12.41
N ALA A 273 14.31 13.58 -11.54
CA ALA A 273 13.79 14.89 -11.13
C ALA A 273 14.60 15.54 -9.98
N GLY A 274 15.70 14.92 -9.55
CA GLY A 274 16.57 15.43 -8.49
C GLY A 274 16.10 15.09 -7.08
N GLY A 275 15.18 14.14 -6.93
CA GLY A 275 14.73 13.59 -5.65
C GLY A 275 15.66 12.49 -5.11
N ASP A 276 15.45 12.12 -3.85
CA ASP A 276 16.23 11.11 -3.11
C ASP A 276 15.36 9.89 -2.80
#